data_1134ab6d5242ffff29b14ff246922ed3
#
_entry.id   1134ab6d5242ffff29b14ff246922ed3
#
_cell.length_a   1.000
_cell.length_b   1.000
_cell.length_c   1.000
_cell.angle_alpha   90.00
_cell.angle_beta   90.00
_cell.angle_gamma   90.00
#
_symmetry.space_group_name_H-M   'P 1'
#
loop_
_entity.id
_entity.type
_entity.pdbx_description
1 polymer ?
#
loop_
_entity_poly.entity_id
_entity_poly.type
_entity_poly.pdbx_seq_one_letter_code
_entity_poly.pdbx_strand_id
1 'polypeptide(L)'
;MILLGLTKNPNDESNNKKIIETSLDRIRQLSAHEIGHTLGFAHNYLSSTSDRSSVMDYPHPKLEMIDGKINIDNAYDKNIGDWDKVSVAYAYSDFSDDIDESTELNRIIENASKKGLGFISDSDSRPIGSAHPFSHLWDNGSVPYKELDNLLKIRELALSNIDLSHLNNNEPYSKIEDILVPIYLLHRYQIEATAKAIGGLKYEYFIKNNKKERIEFVENDFQIKSLESLINVINPKNLTLPNDLIDIIPPRSFRNNRSRENFKSNTGVAFDYISASSSVLNNTFNSVSYTHLTLPTILLV
;
A
#
# COMPACT_ATOMS: atom_id res chain seq x y z
N MET A 1 -0.27 -3.63 15.47
CA MET A 1 -1.59 -4.29 15.25
C MET A 1 -1.61 -5.13 13.98
N ILE A 2 -1.25 -4.58 12.78
CA ILE A 2 -1.32 -5.34 11.51
C ILE A 2 -0.48 -6.63 11.55
N LEU A 3 0.77 -6.59 12.01
CA LEU A 3 1.64 -7.76 12.10
C LEU A 3 1.10 -8.83 13.07
N LEU A 4 0.42 -8.42 14.15
CA LEU A 4 -0.25 -9.33 15.06
C LEU A 4 -1.35 -10.12 14.34
N GLY A 5 -2.23 -9.43 13.61
CA GLY A 5 -3.33 -10.10 12.90
C GLY A 5 -2.89 -10.94 11.70
N LEU A 6 -1.69 -10.67 11.13
CA LEU A 6 -1.10 -11.47 10.06
C LEU A 6 -0.42 -12.75 10.57
N THR A 7 -0.10 -12.82 11.86
CA THR A 7 0.68 -13.91 12.45
C THR A 7 -0.23 -14.84 13.25
N LYS A 8 -0.26 -16.11 12.89
CA LYS A 8 -0.95 -17.12 13.69
C LYS A 8 -0.21 -17.33 15.00
N ASN A 9 -0.94 -17.38 16.15
CA ASN A 9 -0.37 -17.52 17.50
C ASN A 9 0.75 -16.49 17.76
N PRO A 10 0.46 -15.17 17.72
CA PRO A 10 1.47 -14.13 17.80
C PRO A 10 2.20 -14.09 19.15
N ASN A 11 1.62 -14.70 20.19
CA ASN A 11 2.19 -14.75 21.54
C ASN A 11 3.21 -15.88 21.73
N ASP A 12 3.37 -16.80 20.76
CA ASP A 12 4.46 -17.76 20.75
C ASP A 12 5.80 -17.04 20.64
N GLU A 13 6.82 -17.46 21.39
CA GLU A 13 8.10 -16.78 21.48
C GLU A 13 8.77 -16.53 20.12
N SER A 14 8.76 -17.52 19.22
CA SER A 14 9.32 -17.40 17.87
C SER A 14 8.57 -16.39 17.00
N ASN A 15 7.22 -16.39 17.07
CA ASN A 15 6.38 -15.49 16.30
C ASN A 15 6.46 -14.07 16.84
N ASN A 16 6.49 -13.91 18.17
CA ASN A 16 6.67 -12.62 18.81
C ASN A 16 8.01 -11.99 18.43
N LYS A 17 9.10 -12.78 18.43
CA LYS A 17 10.41 -12.32 17.96
C LYS A 17 10.37 -11.81 16.52
N LYS A 18 9.73 -12.55 15.60
CA LYS A 18 9.55 -12.12 14.21
C LYS A 18 8.79 -10.79 14.11
N ILE A 19 7.69 -10.65 14.83
CA ILE A 19 6.90 -9.41 14.86
C ILE A 19 7.76 -8.23 15.32
N ILE A 20 8.58 -8.42 16.36
CA ILE A 20 9.49 -7.39 16.87
C ILE A 20 10.54 -7.04 15.81
N GLU A 21 11.21 -8.02 15.20
CA GLU A 21 12.22 -7.81 14.17
C GLU A 21 11.63 -7.06 12.96
N THR A 22 10.47 -7.48 12.46
CA THR A 22 9.76 -6.81 11.36
C THR A 22 9.36 -5.37 11.74
N SER A 23 8.95 -5.15 12.98
CA SER A 23 8.63 -3.80 13.47
C SER A 23 9.87 -2.90 13.53
N LEU A 24 11.01 -3.45 13.91
CA LEU A 24 12.29 -2.74 13.89
C LEU A 24 12.73 -2.42 12.46
N ASP A 25 12.52 -3.32 11.50
CA ASP A 25 12.80 -3.05 10.08
C ASP A 25 11.93 -1.90 9.56
N ARG A 26 10.66 -1.83 9.96
CA ARG A 26 9.80 -0.66 9.64
C ARG A 26 10.34 0.64 10.24
N ILE A 27 10.82 0.61 11.48
CA ILE A 27 11.40 1.79 12.14
C ILE A 27 12.69 2.22 11.39
N ARG A 28 13.54 1.28 10.98
CA ARG A 28 14.74 1.57 10.20
C ARG A 28 14.40 2.23 8.86
N GLN A 29 13.44 1.65 8.14
CA GLN A 29 12.99 2.18 6.85
C GLN A 29 12.40 3.59 7.02
N LEU A 30 11.56 3.82 8.04
CA LEU A 30 10.99 5.12 8.33
C LEU A 30 12.08 6.13 8.73
N SER A 31 13.05 5.74 9.54
CA SER A 31 14.18 6.60 9.92
C SER A 31 15.01 7.03 8.71
N ALA A 32 15.25 6.11 7.76
CA ALA A 32 15.93 6.44 6.51
C ALA A 32 15.11 7.41 5.64
N HIS A 33 13.78 7.25 5.61
CA HIS A 33 12.84 8.15 4.95
C HIS A 33 12.93 9.59 5.52
N GLU A 34 12.87 9.73 6.83
CA GLU A 34 12.97 11.04 7.50
C GLU A 34 14.34 11.69 7.29
N ILE A 35 15.42 10.90 7.27
CA ILE A 35 16.76 11.40 6.90
C ILE A 35 16.75 11.89 5.46
N GLY A 36 16.11 11.19 4.51
CA GLY A 36 15.96 11.63 3.14
C GLY A 36 15.32 13.01 3.04
N HIS A 37 14.28 13.30 3.82
CA HIS A 37 13.69 14.62 3.90
C HIS A 37 14.65 15.69 4.45
N THR A 38 15.47 15.35 5.43
CA THR A 38 16.49 16.30 5.95
C THR A 38 17.57 16.62 4.90
N LEU A 39 17.80 15.70 3.95
CA LEU A 39 18.66 15.90 2.78
C LEU A 39 17.97 16.64 1.62
N GLY A 40 16.69 17.01 1.77
CA GLY A 40 15.93 17.74 0.75
C GLY A 40 15.23 16.88 -0.29
N PHE A 41 15.14 15.56 -0.10
CA PHE A 41 14.49 14.68 -1.05
C PHE A 41 12.96 14.67 -0.86
N ALA A 42 12.25 14.75 -1.99
CA ALA A 42 10.81 14.59 -2.05
C ALA A 42 10.41 13.12 -2.12
N HIS A 43 9.13 12.83 -1.87
CA HIS A 43 8.57 11.48 -2.04
C HIS A 43 8.69 10.98 -3.46
N ASN A 44 8.92 9.68 -3.64
CA ASN A 44 8.87 8.99 -4.93
C ASN A 44 7.92 7.78 -4.86
N TYR A 45 6.67 7.99 -5.25
CA TYR A 45 5.62 6.96 -5.23
C TYR A 45 5.63 6.00 -6.44
N LEU A 46 6.56 6.18 -7.37
CA LEU A 46 6.78 5.22 -8.45
C LEU A 46 7.67 4.04 -8.00
N SER A 47 8.24 4.15 -6.82
CA SER A 47 9.20 3.21 -6.24
C SER A 47 8.62 1.79 -6.09
N SER A 48 7.34 1.64 -5.75
CA SER A 48 6.65 0.36 -5.59
C SER A 48 6.73 -0.51 -6.86
N THR A 49 6.77 0.10 -8.05
CA THR A 49 6.84 -0.62 -9.32
C THR A 49 8.21 -1.20 -9.66
N SER A 50 9.26 -0.69 -9.01
CA SER A 50 10.66 -1.06 -9.22
C SER A 50 11.25 -1.72 -7.96
N ASP A 51 10.52 -2.68 -7.38
CA ASP A 51 10.89 -3.45 -6.19
C ASP A 51 11.32 -2.56 -5.01
N ARG A 52 10.51 -1.50 -4.73
CA ARG A 52 10.75 -0.54 -3.65
C ARG A 52 12.10 0.18 -3.79
N SER A 53 12.31 0.75 -4.96
CA SER A 53 13.57 1.40 -5.32
C SER A 53 13.92 2.64 -4.48
N SER A 54 13.03 3.12 -3.59
CA SER A 54 13.27 4.29 -2.74
C SER A 54 12.63 4.16 -1.37
N VAL A 55 13.36 4.56 -0.34
CA VAL A 55 12.79 4.75 1.01
C VAL A 55 11.89 5.98 1.09
N MET A 56 11.94 6.89 0.08
CA MET A 56 11.09 8.07 -0.02
C MET A 56 9.67 7.74 -0.48
N ASP A 57 9.28 6.48 -0.45
CA ASP A 57 7.92 5.98 -0.61
C ASP A 57 7.29 5.69 0.77
N TYR A 58 5.96 5.51 0.80
CA TYR A 58 5.23 4.94 1.94
C TYR A 58 4.81 3.52 1.61
N PRO A 59 5.66 2.51 1.82
CA PRO A 59 5.34 1.14 1.43
C PRO A 59 4.31 0.51 2.37
N HIS A 60 3.37 -0.24 1.81
CA HIS A 60 2.62 -1.26 2.54
C HIS A 60 3.55 -2.45 2.88
N PRO A 61 3.33 -3.22 3.97
CA PRO A 61 4.11 -4.44 4.19
C PRO A 61 4.08 -5.34 2.95
N LYS A 62 5.24 -5.80 2.47
CA LYS A 62 5.33 -6.82 1.42
C LYS A 62 5.00 -8.17 2.03
N LEU A 63 3.90 -8.74 1.59
CA LEU A 63 3.36 -9.97 2.14
C LEU A 63 3.37 -11.07 1.08
N GLU A 64 3.83 -12.24 1.47
CA GLU A 64 3.89 -13.40 0.60
C GLU A 64 3.22 -14.61 1.27
N MET A 65 2.62 -15.48 0.46
CA MET A 65 2.18 -16.80 0.94
C MET A 65 3.23 -17.85 0.59
N ILE A 66 3.84 -18.45 1.62
CA ILE A 66 4.83 -19.52 1.48
C ILE A 66 4.30 -20.73 2.25
N ASP A 67 4.18 -21.86 1.57
CA ASP A 67 3.69 -23.12 2.14
C ASP A 67 2.35 -22.98 2.92
N GLY A 68 1.44 -22.17 2.39
CA GLY A 68 0.13 -21.92 3.01
C GLY A 68 0.17 -21.05 4.28
N LYS A 69 1.29 -20.37 4.55
CA LYS A 69 1.47 -19.44 5.67
C LYS A 69 1.80 -18.05 5.18
N ILE A 70 1.39 -17.05 5.94
CA ILE A 70 1.75 -15.65 5.67
C ILE A 70 3.18 -15.43 6.11
N ASN A 71 4.03 -15.01 5.18
CA ASN A 71 5.41 -14.63 5.45
C ASN A 71 5.53 -13.11 5.59
N ILE A 72 6.13 -12.67 6.71
CA ILE A 72 6.38 -11.26 7.03
C ILE A 72 7.89 -10.94 7.11
N ASP A 73 8.76 -11.89 6.81
CA ASP A 73 10.22 -11.75 7.04
C ASP A 73 10.85 -10.62 6.21
N ASN A 74 10.28 -10.34 5.03
CA ASN A 74 10.71 -9.28 4.12
C ASN A 74 9.65 -8.17 3.97
N ALA A 75 8.82 -7.98 5.00
CA ALA A 75 7.75 -6.99 4.94
C ALA A 75 8.24 -5.56 4.74
N TYR A 76 9.44 -5.23 5.21
CA TYR A 76 10.10 -3.93 5.05
C TYR A 76 11.58 -4.10 4.70
N ASP A 77 12.09 -3.21 3.85
CA ASP A 77 13.47 -3.21 3.43
C ASP A 77 14.39 -2.65 4.54
N LYS A 78 15.62 -3.16 4.57
CA LYS A 78 16.63 -2.80 5.60
C LYS A 78 17.61 -1.73 5.13
N ASN A 79 17.67 -1.46 3.83
CA ASN A 79 18.60 -0.56 3.18
C ASN A 79 17.88 0.49 2.36
N ILE A 80 18.61 1.53 1.93
CA ILE A 80 18.13 2.48 0.93
C ILE A 80 18.03 1.82 -0.45
N GLY A 81 17.12 2.31 -1.27
CA GLY A 81 16.87 1.79 -2.62
C GLY A 81 17.83 2.34 -3.67
N ASP A 82 17.68 1.87 -4.90
CA ASP A 82 18.53 2.31 -6.02
C ASP A 82 18.20 3.73 -6.46
N TRP A 83 16.94 4.17 -6.36
CA TRP A 83 16.58 5.56 -6.61
C TRP A 83 17.17 6.51 -5.55
N ASP A 84 17.25 6.09 -4.29
CA ASP A 84 17.86 6.90 -3.24
C ASP A 84 19.34 7.15 -3.53
N LYS A 85 20.06 6.14 -4.02
CA LYS A 85 21.46 6.27 -4.46
C LYS A 85 21.59 7.24 -5.63
N VAL A 86 20.63 7.22 -6.57
CA VAL A 86 20.56 8.20 -7.68
C VAL A 86 20.35 9.60 -7.13
N SER A 87 19.40 9.77 -6.22
CA SER A 87 19.09 11.08 -5.61
C SER A 87 20.29 11.66 -4.86
N VAL A 88 20.99 10.83 -4.08
CA VAL A 88 22.21 11.24 -3.38
C VAL A 88 23.33 11.59 -4.37
N ALA A 89 23.55 10.78 -5.39
CA ALA A 89 24.57 11.04 -6.40
C ALA A 89 24.25 12.34 -7.16
N TYR A 90 23.00 12.59 -7.52
CA TYR A 90 22.60 13.80 -8.22
C TYR A 90 22.77 15.06 -7.36
N ALA A 91 22.40 15.01 -6.08
CA ALA A 91 22.36 16.19 -5.22
C ALA A 91 23.71 16.49 -4.52
N TYR A 92 24.58 15.51 -4.37
CA TYR A 92 25.75 15.60 -3.50
C TYR A 92 27.06 15.15 -4.14
N SER A 93 27.08 14.83 -5.46
CA SER A 93 28.37 14.61 -6.13
C SER A 93 29.13 15.92 -6.26
N ASP A 94 30.42 15.86 -5.98
CA ASP A 94 31.37 16.94 -6.22
C ASP A 94 32.17 16.64 -7.49
N PHE A 95 32.25 17.60 -8.40
CA PHE A 95 32.94 17.45 -9.68
C PHE A 95 34.13 18.39 -9.73
N SER A 96 35.23 17.97 -10.34
CA SER A 96 36.38 18.85 -10.57
C SER A 96 36.07 19.93 -11.61
N ASP A 97 36.78 21.06 -11.52
CA ASP A 97 36.54 22.25 -12.35
C ASP A 97 36.65 22.01 -13.88
N ASP A 98 37.28 20.92 -14.31
CA ASP A 98 37.44 20.50 -15.70
C ASP A 98 36.28 19.66 -16.23
N ILE A 99 35.31 19.31 -15.38
CA ILE A 99 34.13 18.54 -15.72
C ILE A 99 32.91 19.45 -15.85
N ASP A 100 32.15 19.31 -16.94
CA ASP A 100 30.86 19.96 -17.07
C ASP A 100 29.83 19.26 -16.17
N GLU A 101 29.53 19.87 -15.03
CA GLU A 101 28.59 19.37 -14.03
C GLU A 101 27.22 19.03 -14.65
N SER A 102 26.71 19.90 -15.54
CA SER A 102 25.40 19.68 -16.18
C SER A 102 25.38 18.39 -16.99
N THR A 103 26.46 18.09 -17.71
CA THR A 103 26.60 16.83 -18.47
C THR A 103 26.61 15.62 -17.56
N GLU A 104 27.33 15.66 -16.44
CA GLU A 104 27.40 14.54 -15.49
C GLU A 104 26.07 14.33 -14.75
N LEU A 105 25.41 15.37 -14.32
CA LEU A 105 24.08 15.29 -13.71
C LEU A 105 23.05 14.66 -14.69
N ASN A 106 23.06 15.06 -15.95
CA ASN A 106 22.22 14.46 -16.99
C ASN A 106 22.56 12.97 -17.17
N ARG A 107 23.85 12.59 -17.14
CA ARG A 107 24.29 11.20 -17.25
C ARG A 107 23.78 10.34 -16.08
N ILE A 108 23.74 10.89 -14.86
CA ILE A 108 23.17 10.19 -13.69
C ILE A 108 21.69 9.87 -13.94
N ILE A 109 20.89 10.84 -14.38
CA ILE A 109 19.46 10.66 -14.66
C ILE A 109 19.21 9.71 -15.84
N GLU A 110 19.99 9.85 -16.94
CA GLU A 110 19.88 8.92 -18.07
C GLU A 110 20.17 7.47 -17.66
N ASN A 111 21.17 7.25 -16.81
CA ASN A 111 21.50 5.92 -16.31
C ASN A 111 20.41 5.35 -15.41
N ALA A 112 19.75 6.18 -14.60
CA ALA A 112 18.59 5.79 -13.81
C ALA A 112 17.42 5.38 -14.72
N SER A 113 17.11 6.18 -15.74
CA SER A 113 16.05 5.88 -16.71
C SER A 113 16.33 4.57 -17.49
N LYS A 114 17.59 4.31 -17.87
CA LYS A 114 17.98 3.04 -18.54
C LYS A 114 17.76 1.81 -17.65
N LYS A 115 17.79 1.98 -16.32
CA LYS A 115 17.46 0.94 -15.34
C LYS A 115 15.97 0.83 -15.04
N GLY A 116 15.12 1.63 -15.68
CA GLY A 116 13.69 1.68 -15.43
C GLY A 116 13.30 2.41 -14.14
N LEU A 117 14.22 3.16 -13.55
CA LEU A 117 13.94 3.99 -12.38
C LEU A 117 13.30 5.31 -12.83
N GLY A 118 12.17 5.66 -12.23
CA GLY A 118 11.44 6.88 -12.51
C GLY A 118 11.09 7.64 -11.23
N PHE A 119 10.46 8.80 -11.41
CA PHE A 119 10.08 9.69 -10.31
C PHE A 119 8.70 10.29 -10.52
N ILE A 120 7.77 10.01 -9.61
CA ILE A 120 6.46 10.65 -9.51
C ILE A 120 6.20 10.98 -8.05
N SER A 121 5.88 12.24 -7.76
CA SER A 121 5.74 12.73 -6.40
C SER A 121 4.30 13.04 -6.00
N ASP A 122 4.13 13.73 -4.86
CA ASP A 122 2.88 13.97 -4.15
C ASP A 122 1.76 14.54 -5.02
N SER A 123 2.05 15.54 -5.86
CA SER A 123 1.06 16.22 -6.71
C SER A 123 0.29 15.28 -7.64
N ASP A 124 0.94 14.21 -8.07
CA ASP A 124 0.43 13.25 -9.04
C ASP A 124 0.00 11.90 -8.41
N SER A 125 0.26 11.74 -7.11
CA SER A 125 -0.01 10.49 -6.39
C SER A 125 -1.10 10.60 -5.32
N ARG A 126 -1.11 11.71 -4.56
CA ARG A 126 -1.99 11.89 -3.40
C ARG A 126 -3.39 12.40 -3.72
N PRO A 127 -3.60 13.33 -4.68
CA PRO A 127 -4.95 13.85 -4.92
C PRO A 127 -5.91 12.72 -5.30
N ILE A 128 -7.13 12.83 -4.79
CA ILE A 128 -8.23 12.00 -5.26
C ILE A 128 -8.42 12.33 -6.75
N GLY A 129 -8.42 11.29 -7.60
CA GLY A 129 -8.49 11.46 -9.05
C GLY A 129 -7.15 11.62 -9.75
N SER A 130 -6.00 11.49 -9.04
CA SER A 130 -4.71 11.35 -9.71
C SER A 130 -4.75 10.12 -10.63
N ALA A 131 -4.32 10.30 -11.88
CA ALA A 131 -4.52 9.31 -12.94
C ALA A 131 -3.29 8.45 -13.23
N HIS A 132 -2.16 8.67 -12.54
CA HIS A 132 -0.96 7.86 -12.79
C HIS A 132 -1.13 6.45 -12.22
N PRO A 133 -1.17 5.40 -13.07
CA PRO A 133 -1.60 4.05 -12.67
C PRO A 133 -0.62 3.31 -11.78
N PHE A 134 0.61 3.79 -11.69
CA PHE A 134 1.71 3.14 -10.98
C PHE A 134 2.30 4.01 -9.86
N SER A 135 1.55 5.00 -9.40
CA SER A 135 2.00 5.90 -8.35
C SER A 135 0.92 6.06 -7.30
N HIS A 136 1.10 5.41 -6.17
CA HIS A 136 0.18 5.48 -5.04
C HIS A 136 0.91 5.30 -3.71
N LEU A 137 0.29 5.75 -2.62
CA LEU A 137 0.78 5.55 -1.25
C LEU A 137 0.28 4.20 -0.73
N TRP A 138 1.10 3.51 0.04
CA TRP A 138 0.73 2.29 0.73
C TRP A 138 0.32 1.14 -0.20
N ASP A 139 0.87 1.14 -1.42
CA ASP A 139 0.73 0.05 -2.38
C ASP A 139 2.01 -0.79 -2.47
N ASN A 140 1.95 -1.86 -3.22
CA ASN A 140 3.08 -2.70 -3.58
C ASN A 140 2.95 -3.22 -5.01
N GLY A 141 4.09 -3.61 -5.55
CA GLY A 141 4.17 -4.39 -6.79
C GLY A 141 4.03 -3.56 -8.06
N SER A 142 4.61 -4.07 -9.15
CA SER A 142 4.59 -3.44 -10.47
C SER A 142 3.26 -3.62 -11.22
N VAL A 143 2.35 -4.44 -10.71
CA VAL A 143 1.04 -4.74 -11.30
C VAL A 143 -0.02 -4.68 -10.20
N PRO A 144 -0.66 -3.50 -9.99
CA PRO A 144 -1.56 -3.26 -8.86
C PRO A 144 -2.67 -4.29 -8.68
N TYR A 145 -3.33 -4.75 -9.76
CA TYR A 145 -4.40 -5.74 -9.65
C TYR A 145 -3.91 -7.12 -9.19
N LYS A 146 -2.69 -7.53 -9.56
CA LYS A 146 -2.13 -8.80 -9.08
C LYS A 146 -1.82 -8.76 -7.60
N GLU A 147 -1.32 -7.63 -7.12
CA GLU A 147 -1.07 -7.45 -5.70
C GLU A 147 -2.39 -7.34 -4.92
N LEU A 148 -3.43 -6.74 -5.49
CA LEU A 148 -4.77 -6.73 -4.90
C LEU A 148 -5.30 -8.17 -4.72
N ASP A 149 -5.18 -9.01 -5.74
CA ASP A 149 -5.58 -10.42 -5.68
C ASP A 149 -4.75 -11.23 -4.66
N ASN A 150 -3.45 -10.91 -4.53
CA ASN A 150 -2.57 -11.50 -3.51
C ASN A 150 -3.03 -11.10 -2.09
N LEU A 151 -3.28 -9.81 -1.88
CA LEU A 151 -3.74 -9.29 -0.58
C LEU A 151 -5.12 -9.84 -0.18
N LEU A 152 -6.02 -10.10 -1.13
CA LEU A 152 -7.30 -10.75 -0.83
C LEU A 152 -7.11 -12.16 -0.28
N LYS A 153 -6.21 -12.96 -0.86
CA LYS A 153 -5.88 -14.31 -0.37
C LYS A 153 -5.23 -14.28 1.01
N ILE A 154 -4.28 -13.37 1.20
CA ILE A 154 -3.59 -13.18 2.49
C ILE A 154 -4.60 -12.74 3.54
N ARG A 155 -5.49 -11.82 3.21
CA ARG A 155 -6.56 -11.34 4.09
C ARG A 155 -7.51 -12.47 4.50
N GLU A 156 -7.96 -13.30 3.55
CA GLU A 156 -8.82 -14.46 3.82
C GLU A 156 -8.17 -15.39 4.85
N LEU A 157 -6.89 -15.73 4.64
CA LEU A 157 -6.12 -16.57 5.55
C LEU A 157 -5.92 -15.90 6.93
N ALA A 158 -5.57 -14.61 6.94
CA ALA A 158 -5.36 -13.88 8.19
C ALA A 158 -6.65 -13.82 9.02
N LEU A 159 -7.79 -13.51 8.40
CA LEU A 159 -9.09 -13.49 9.08
C LEU A 159 -9.48 -14.85 9.67
N SER A 160 -9.15 -15.95 8.99
CA SER A 160 -9.40 -17.30 9.49
C SER A 160 -8.48 -17.72 10.65
N ASN A 161 -7.36 -17.00 10.83
CA ASN A 161 -6.39 -17.27 11.90
C ASN A 161 -6.62 -16.43 13.16
N ILE A 162 -7.44 -15.36 13.07
CA ILE A 162 -7.70 -14.50 14.24
C ILE A 162 -8.58 -15.23 15.25
N ASP A 163 -8.06 -15.41 16.44
CA ASP A 163 -8.74 -16.02 17.58
C ASP A 163 -8.26 -15.42 18.92
N LEU A 164 -8.66 -16.00 20.02
CA LEU A 164 -8.32 -15.50 21.37
C LEU A 164 -6.82 -15.62 21.71
N SER A 165 -6.03 -16.39 20.97
CA SER A 165 -4.57 -16.45 21.16
C SER A 165 -3.87 -15.13 20.82
N HIS A 166 -4.56 -14.22 20.14
CA HIS A 166 -4.07 -12.87 19.83
C HIS A 166 -4.15 -11.91 21.02
N LEU A 167 -4.84 -12.30 22.10
CA LEU A 167 -4.95 -11.52 23.33
C LEU A 167 -3.95 -11.99 24.38
N ASN A 168 -3.46 -11.05 25.17
CA ASN A 168 -2.72 -11.38 26.38
C ASN A 168 -3.67 -11.83 27.50
N ASN A 169 -3.14 -12.50 28.52
CA ASN A 169 -3.90 -12.86 29.70
C ASN A 169 -4.54 -11.62 30.32
N ASN A 170 -5.80 -11.75 30.71
CA ASN A 170 -6.61 -10.67 31.32
C ASN A 170 -6.98 -9.52 30.37
N GLU A 171 -6.75 -9.61 29.07
CA GLU A 171 -7.29 -8.65 28.12
C GLU A 171 -8.75 -8.94 27.77
N PRO A 172 -9.59 -7.92 27.60
CA PRO A 172 -10.98 -8.12 27.21
C PRO A 172 -11.09 -8.60 25.76
N TYR A 173 -11.97 -9.54 25.50
CA TYR A 173 -12.23 -10.09 24.16
C TYR A 173 -12.58 -9.01 23.12
N SER A 174 -13.19 -7.90 23.55
CA SER A 174 -13.51 -6.77 22.66
C SER A 174 -12.29 -6.14 21.99
N LYS A 175 -11.05 -6.40 22.45
CA LYS A 175 -9.82 -5.99 21.76
C LYS A 175 -9.55 -6.75 20.48
N ILE A 176 -10.21 -7.89 20.24
CA ILE A 176 -10.14 -8.59 18.95
C ILE A 176 -10.57 -7.67 17.79
N GLU A 177 -11.54 -6.77 18.02
CA GLU A 177 -11.92 -5.77 17.01
C GLU A 177 -10.76 -4.88 16.60
N ASP A 178 -9.83 -4.54 17.50
CA ASP A 178 -8.67 -3.68 17.19
C ASP A 178 -7.64 -4.40 16.30
N ILE A 179 -7.61 -5.74 16.36
CA ILE A 179 -6.78 -6.59 15.49
C ILE A 179 -7.49 -6.84 14.16
N LEU A 180 -8.80 -7.06 14.22
CA LEU A 180 -9.64 -7.31 13.05
C LEU A 180 -9.63 -6.16 12.05
N VAL A 181 -9.80 -4.91 12.50
CA VAL A 181 -9.95 -3.75 11.61
C VAL A 181 -8.81 -3.62 10.61
N PRO A 182 -7.52 -3.58 11.01
CA PRO A 182 -6.42 -3.44 10.06
C PRO A 182 -6.28 -4.65 9.12
N ILE A 183 -6.71 -5.84 9.53
CA ILE A 183 -6.69 -7.04 8.67
C ILE A 183 -7.87 -7.02 7.71
N TYR A 184 -9.05 -6.65 8.16
CA TYR A 184 -10.22 -6.54 7.30
C TYR A 184 -10.02 -5.49 6.20
N LEU A 185 -9.33 -4.38 6.50
CA LEU A 185 -8.99 -3.29 5.60
C LEU A 185 -7.58 -3.42 4.99
N LEU A 186 -6.94 -4.59 5.05
CA LEU A 186 -5.56 -4.81 4.60
C LEU A 186 -5.31 -4.32 3.16
N HIS A 187 -6.28 -4.51 2.30
CA HIS A 187 -6.21 -4.22 0.86
C HIS A 187 -6.72 -2.83 0.45
N ARG A 188 -7.10 -1.95 1.41
CA ARG A 188 -7.77 -0.68 1.11
C ARG A 188 -6.99 0.24 0.17
N TYR A 189 -5.70 0.39 0.38
CA TYR A 189 -4.86 1.24 -0.46
C TYR A 189 -4.55 0.60 -1.81
N GLN A 190 -4.44 -0.73 -1.85
CA GLN A 190 -4.27 -1.45 -3.11
C GLN A 190 -5.53 -1.39 -3.98
N ILE A 191 -6.73 -1.26 -3.40
CA ILE A 191 -7.97 -0.94 -4.12
C ILE A 191 -7.81 0.40 -4.85
N GLU A 192 -7.38 1.43 -4.13
CA GLU A 192 -7.17 2.78 -4.67
C GLU A 192 -6.10 2.77 -5.78
N ALA A 193 -4.97 2.11 -5.56
CA ALA A 193 -3.92 1.95 -6.55
C ALA A 193 -4.43 1.22 -7.82
N THR A 194 -5.21 0.15 -7.64
CA THR A 194 -5.77 -0.62 -8.75
C THR A 194 -6.80 0.19 -9.54
N ALA A 195 -7.63 0.99 -8.86
CA ALA A 195 -8.63 1.83 -9.50
C ALA A 195 -8.00 2.90 -10.42
N LYS A 196 -6.82 3.41 -10.12
CA LYS A 196 -6.09 4.36 -10.97
C LYS A 196 -5.74 3.81 -12.36
N ALA A 197 -5.72 2.51 -12.54
CA ALA A 197 -5.49 1.90 -13.85
C ALA A 197 -6.68 2.09 -14.80
N ILE A 198 -7.90 2.28 -14.27
CA ILE A 198 -9.11 2.45 -15.07
C ILE A 198 -9.12 3.88 -15.62
N GLY A 199 -8.93 4.00 -16.94
CA GLY A 199 -8.73 5.28 -17.61
C GLY A 199 -7.41 5.97 -17.20
N GLY A 200 -6.47 5.22 -16.66
CA GLY A 200 -5.19 5.73 -16.17
C GLY A 200 -4.31 6.28 -17.28
N LEU A 201 -3.48 7.23 -16.91
CA LEU A 201 -2.59 7.95 -17.81
C LEU A 201 -1.15 7.76 -17.35
N LYS A 202 -0.33 7.12 -18.20
CA LYS A 202 1.11 6.96 -17.99
C LYS A 202 1.83 8.19 -18.49
N TYR A 203 2.61 8.82 -17.66
CA TYR A 203 3.45 9.96 -18.01
C TYR A 203 4.67 10.04 -17.09
N GLU A 204 5.64 10.82 -17.50
CA GLU A 204 6.80 11.22 -16.70
C GLU A 204 6.87 12.76 -16.68
N TYR A 205 7.72 13.34 -15.86
CA TYR A 205 7.98 14.77 -15.90
C TYR A 205 8.91 15.13 -17.08
N PHE A 206 8.31 15.21 -18.26
CA PHE A 206 9.04 15.44 -19.51
C PHE A 206 9.68 16.82 -19.56
N ILE A 207 10.92 16.86 -20.02
CA ILE A 207 11.62 18.11 -20.32
C ILE A 207 11.95 18.16 -21.82
N LYS A 208 12.06 19.38 -22.38
CA LYS A 208 12.47 19.57 -23.78
C LYS A 208 13.81 18.85 -24.04
N ASN A 209 13.90 18.13 -25.14
CA ASN A 209 15.02 17.28 -25.55
C ASN A 209 15.05 15.85 -24.95
N ASN A 210 14.08 15.46 -24.16
CA ASN A 210 13.95 14.06 -23.76
C ASN A 210 13.37 13.23 -24.90
N LYS A 211 13.96 12.06 -25.20
CA LYS A 211 13.56 11.23 -26.36
C LYS A 211 12.27 10.42 -26.17
N LYS A 212 11.76 10.36 -24.96
CA LYS A 212 10.50 9.68 -24.60
C LYS A 212 9.45 10.74 -24.26
N GLU A 213 8.65 11.14 -25.23
CA GLU A 213 7.70 12.25 -25.08
C GLU A 213 6.28 11.82 -25.41
N ARG A 214 5.78 10.77 -24.78
CA ARG A 214 4.38 10.39 -25.01
C ARG A 214 3.66 10.10 -23.71
N ILE A 215 2.53 10.78 -23.58
CA ILE A 215 1.49 10.42 -22.62
C ILE A 215 0.76 9.22 -23.23
N GLU A 216 0.62 8.14 -22.48
CA GLU A 216 -0.02 6.92 -22.92
C GLU A 216 -1.15 6.51 -21.97
N PHE A 217 -2.30 6.15 -22.52
CA PHE A 217 -3.35 5.52 -21.72
C PHE A 217 -2.93 4.10 -21.32
N VAL A 218 -3.41 3.66 -20.17
CA VAL A 218 -3.27 2.26 -19.76
C VAL A 218 -3.97 1.36 -20.78
N GLU A 219 -3.31 0.28 -21.16
CA GLU A 219 -3.82 -0.70 -22.13
C GLU A 219 -5.15 -1.30 -21.68
N ASN A 220 -6.06 -1.54 -22.63
CA ASN A 220 -7.41 -2.03 -22.34
C ASN A 220 -7.42 -3.34 -21.56
N ASP A 221 -6.57 -4.30 -21.88
CA ASP A 221 -6.47 -5.57 -21.16
C ASP A 221 -6.07 -5.38 -19.70
N PHE A 222 -5.16 -4.44 -19.43
CA PHE A 222 -4.76 -4.10 -18.07
C PHE A 222 -5.91 -3.44 -17.30
N GLN A 223 -6.67 -2.54 -17.94
CA GLN A 223 -7.84 -1.90 -17.33
C GLN A 223 -8.93 -2.92 -17.01
N ILE A 224 -9.20 -3.86 -17.93
CA ILE A 224 -10.20 -4.93 -17.73
C ILE A 224 -9.81 -5.81 -16.53
N LYS A 225 -8.56 -6.26 -16.45
CA LYS A 225 -8.07 -7.06 -15.32
C LYS A 225 -8.12 -6.31 -14.00
N SER A 226 -7.84 -5.01 -14.03
CA SER A 226 -7.98 -4.15 -12.85
C SER A 226 -9.45 -4.06 -12.39
N LEU A 227 -10.37 -3.90 -13.33
CA LEU A 227 -11.81 -3.88 -13.02
C LEU A 227 -12.30 -5.23 -12.49
N GLU A 228 -11.88 -6.34 -13.08
CA GLU A 228 -12.21 -7.70 -12.61
C GLU A 228 -11.75 -7.92 -11.17
N SER A 229 -10.53 -7.52 -10.83
CA SER A 229 -9.99 -7.61 -9.48
C SER A 229 -10.79 -6.73 -8.50
N LEU A 230 -11.16 -5.50 -8.89
CA LEU A 230 -12.00 -4.61 -8.08
C LEU A 230 -13.42 -5.17 -7.86
N ILE A 231 -14.02 -5.79 -8.88
CA ILE A 231 -15.30 -6.49 -8.75
C ILE A 231 -15.17 -7.68 -7.79
N ASN A 232 -14.05 -8.39 -7.83
CA ASN A 232 -13.80 -9.48 -6.90
C ASN A 232 -13.72 -9.00 -5.44
N VAL A 233 -13.17 -7.81 -5.18
CA VAL A 233 -13.17 -7.22 -3.81
C VAL A 233 -14.57 -7.13 -3.24
N ILE A 234 -15.55 -6.69 -4.03
CA ILE A 234 -16.94 -6.49 -3.57
C ILE A 234 -17.79 -7.76 -3.65
N ASN A 235 -17.22 -8.90 -4.02
CA ASN A 235 -17.92 -10.17 -3.96
C ASN A 235 -18.34 -10.46 -2.51
N PRO A 236 -19.61 -10.85 -2.26
CA PRO A 236 -20.09 -11.15 -0.90
C PRO A 236 -19.20 -12.12 -0.12
N LYS A 237 -18.59 -13.10 -0.78
CA LYS A 237 -17.62 -14.01 -0.15
C LYS A 237 -16.45 -13.25 0.49
N ASN A 238 -15.92 -12.23 -0.17
CA ASN A 238 -14.78 -11.44 0.31
C ASN A 238 -15.18 -10.37 1.33
N LEU A 239 -16.46 -10.00 1.40
CA LEU A 239 -16.98 -9.05 2.36
C LEU A 239 -17.43 -9.69 3.68
N THR A 240 -17.77 -10.98 3.65
CA THR A 240 -18.26 -11.70 4.82
C THR A 240 -17.12 -12.05 5.77
N LEU A 241 -17.37 -11.91 7.07
CA LEU A 241 -16.47 -12.36 8.13
C LEU A 241 -16.81 -13.80 8.54
N PRO A 242 -15.82 -14.59 8.99
CA PRO A 242 -16.08 -15.89 9.59
C PRO A 242 -17.01 -15.77 10.80
N ASN A 243 -18.02 -16.64 10.91
CA ASN A 243 -18.96 -16.62 12.03
C ASN A 243 -18.24 -16.83 13.38
N ASP A 244 -17.29 -17.77 13.44
CA ASP A 244 -16.50 -18.05 14.65
C ASP A 244 -15.76 -16.79 15.14
N LEU A 245 -15.32 -15.92 14.22
CA LEU A 245 -14.68 -14.66 14.57
C LEU A 245 -15.69 -13.63 15.09
N ILE A 246 -16.89 -13.55 14.48
CA ILE A 246 -17.95 -12.65 14.94
C ILE A 246 -18.40 -13.02 16.36
N ASP A 247 -18.54 -14.31 16.64
CA ASP A 247 -19.04 -14.84 17.90
C ASP A 247 -18.11 -14.52 19.09
N ILE A 248 -16.83 -14.29 18.86
CA ILE A 248 -15.87 -13.92 19.91
C ILE A 248 -15.70 -12.41 20.13
N ILE A 249 -16.45 -11.56 19.41
CA ILE A 249 -16.39 -10.11 19.57
C ILE A 249 -17.58 -9.60 20.41
N PRO A 250 -17.46 -9.49 21.73
CA PRO A 250 -18.53 -8.98 22.58
C PRO A 250 -18.59 -7.44 22.49
N PRO A 251 -19.64 -6.82 23.03
CA PRO A 251 -19.66 -5.40 23.28
C PRO A 251 -18.40 -4.93 24.00
N ARG A 252 -17.96 -3.69 23.71
CA ARG A 252 -16.80 -3.09 24.37
C ARG A 252 -16.96 -3.06 25.88
N SER A 253 -15.93 -3.48 26.56
CA SER A 253 -15.89 -3.47 28.03
C SER A 253 -15.76 -2.03 28.57
N PHE A 254 -16.15 -1.84 29.83
CA PHE A 254 -15.99 -0.57 30.54
C PHE A 254 -14.56 -0.04 30.43
N ARG A 255 -14.40 1.25 30.12
CA ARG A 255 -13.13 1.94 29.83
C ARG A 255 -12.37 1.49 28.57
N ASN A 256 -12.96 0.63 27.76
CA ASN A 256 -12.38 0.24 26.46
C ASN A 256 -13.33 0.67 25.33
N ASN A 257 -13.52 1.97 25.17
CA ASN A 257 -14.44 2.55 24.21
C ASN A 257 -13.91 2.40 22.78
N ARG A 258 -14.82 2.40 21.79
CA ARG A 258 -14.46 2.52 20.37
C ARG A 258 -13.72 3.82 20.10
N SER A 259 -12.72 3.76 19.26
CA SER A 259 -11.96 4.89 18.75
C SER A 259 -12.30 5.18 17.29
N ARG A 260 -11.69 6.20 16.73
CA ARG A 260 -11.79 6.49 15.29
C ARG A 260 -11.22 5.39 14.37
N GLU A 261 -10.41 4.50 14.94
CA GLU A 261 -9.79 3.36 14.22
C GLU A 261 -10.73 2.16 14.11
N ASN A 262 -11.88 2.17 14.78
CA ASN A 262 -12.90 1.13 14.69
C ASN A 262 -13.94 1.45 13.62
N PHE A 263 -14.64 0.43 13.12
CA PHE A 263 -15.75 0.65 12.17
C PHE A 263 -16.85 1.48 12.81
N LYS A 264 -17.50 2.34 12.03
CA LYS A 264 -18.77 2.95 12.41
C LYS A 264 -19.78 1.83 12.65
N SER A 265 -20.69 2.02 13.61
CA SER A 265 -21.69 1.02 13.97
C SER A 265 -23.07 1.66 14.03
N ASN A 266 -24.05 0.96 13.47
CA ASN A 266 -25.47 1.28 13.54
C ASN A 266 -26.24 0.31 14.44
N THR A 267 -25.57 -0.71 15.01
CA THR A 267 -26.18 -1.77 15.82
C THR A 267 -26.06 -1.54 17.33
N GLY A 268 -25.76 -0.33 17.76
CA GLY A 268 -25.60 -0.01 19.19
C GLY A 268 -24.36 -0.66 19.78
N VAL A 269 -24.52 -1.63 20.68
CA VAL A 269 -23.40 -2.25 21.41
C VAL A 269 -22.77 -3.44 20.66
N ALA A 270 -23.53 -4.10 19.77
CA ALA A 270 -23.04 -5.26 19.03
C ALA A 270 -22.00 -4.86 17.95
N PHE A 271 -21.12 -5.79 17.60
CA PHE A 271 -20.25 -5.59 16.45
C PHE A 271 -21.07 -5.56 15.15
N ASP A 272 -20.90 -4.50 14.37
CA ASP A 272 -21.66 -4.25 13.13
C ASP A 272 -20.84 -4.72 11.91
N TYR A 273 -20.95 -6.00 11.58
CA TYR A 273 -20.27 -6.58 10.41
C TYR A 273 -20.84 -6.06 9.07
N ILE A 274 -22.08 -5.56 9.04
CA ILE A 274 -22.66 -4.94 7.85
C ILE A 274 -22.01 -3.58 7.58
N SER A 275 -21.82 -2.77 8.60
CA SER A 275 -21.10 -1.50 8.47
C SER A 275 -19.62 -1.71 8.12
N ALA A 276 -18.98 -2.77 8.61
CA ALA A 276 -17.63 -3.16 8.19
C ALA A 276 -17.59 -3.47 6.68
N SER A 277 -18.50 -4.30 6.19
CA SER A 277 -18.64 -4.62 4.76
C SER A 277 -18.91 -3.37 3.91
N SER A 278 -19.81 -2.50 4.37
CA SER A 278 -20.14 -1.23 3.72
C SER A 278 -18.92 -0.30 3.59
N SER A 279 -17.99 -0.36 4.54
CA SER A 279 -16.74 0.43 4.48
C SER A 279 -15.88 0.04 3.28
N VAL A 280 -15.73 -1.26 3.00
CA VAL A 280 -14.98 -1.75 1.83
C VAL A 280 -15.72 -1.45 0.53
N LEU A 281 -17.03 -1.68 0.50
CA LEU A 281 -17.88 -1.34 -0.66
C LEU A 281 -17.74 0.14 -1.03
N ASN A 282 -17.90 1.03 -0.06
CA ASN A 282 -17.80 2.47 -0.29
C ASN A 282 -16.41 2.88 -0.76
N ASN A 283 -15.34 2.31 -0.17
CA ASN A 283 -13.98 2.59 -0.63
C ASN A 283 -13.79 2.19 -2.09
N THR A 284 -14.23 0.98 -2.46
CA THR A 284 -14.10 0.48 -3.83
C THR A 284 -14.90 1.32 -4.83
N PHE A 285 -16.18 1.61 -4.54
CA PHE A 285 -17.00 2.42 -5.42
C PHE A 285 -16.50 3.84 -5.55
N ASN A 286 -16.10 4.47 -4.46
CA ASN A 286 -15.57 5.83 -4.48
C ASN A 286 -14.29 5.91 -5.33
N SER A 287 -13.37 4.95 -5.19
CA SER A 287 -12.13 4.91 -5.95
C SER A 287 -12.40 4.81 -7.46
N VAL A 288 -13.30 3.90 -7.87
CA VAL A 288 -13.64 3.72 -9.30
C VAL A 288 -14.45 4.90 -9.83
N SER A 289 -15.47 5.37 -9.09
CA SER A 289 -16.36 6.45 -9.54
C SER A 289 -15.64 7.77 -9.71
N TYR A 290 -14.66 8.05 -8.87
CA TYR A 290 -13.86 9.28 -8.98
C TYR A 290 -13.06 9.31 -10.28
N THR A 291 -12.43 8.19 -10.64
CA THR A 291 -11.69 8.06 -11.89
C THR A 291 -12.59 8.23 -13.10
N HIS A 292 -13.79 7.66 -13.08
CA HIS A 292 -14.76 7.80 -14.19
C HIS A 292 -15.36 9.20 -14.34
N LEU A 293 -15.53 9.96 -13.27
CA LEU A 293 -16.09 11.32 -13.34
C LEU A 293 -15.12 12.33 -13.97
N THR A 294 -13.81 12.06 -13.91
CA THR A 294 -12.81 12.97 -14.49
C THR A 294 -12.48 12.69 -15.96
N LEU A 295 -12.74 11.48 -16.46
CA LEU A 295 -12.38 11.05 -17.82
C LEU A 295 -13.43 11.36 -18.90
N PRO A 296 -14.75 11.22 -18.68
CA PRO A 296 -15.76 11.48 -19.73
C PRO A 296 -15.80 12.92 -20.21
N THR A 297 -15.37 13.87 -19.39
CA THR A 297 -15.32 15.28 -19.79
C THR A 297 -14.22 15.58 -20.79
N ILE A 298 -13.23 14.71 -20.94
CA ILE A 298 -12.14 14.83 -21.93
C ILE A 298 -12.53 14.21 -23.28
N LEU A 299 -13.46 13.27 -23.30
CA LEU A 299 -13.89 12.56 -24.51
C LEU A 299 -15.12 13.21 -25.21
N LEU A 300 -15.68 14.27 -24.66
CA LEU A 300 -16.84 14.98 -25.19
C LEU A 300 -16.49 16.35 -25.80
N VAL A 301 -15.20 16.63 -26.04
CA VAL A 301 -14.75 17.85 -26.74
C VAL A 301 -14.14 17.49 -28.09
#